data_93cb4920c61820d61f8690ef373ce368
#
_entry.id   93cb4920c61820d61f8690ef373ce368
#
_cell.length_a   1.000
_cell.length_b   1.000
_cell.length_c   1.000
_cell.angle_alpha   90.00
_cell.angle_beta   90.00
_cell.angle_gamma   90.00
#
_symmetry.space_group_name_H-M   'P 1'
#
loop_
_entity.id
_entity.type
_entity.pdbx_description
1 polymer ?
#
loop_
_entity_poly.entity_id
_entity_poly.type
_entity_poly.pdbx_seq_one_letter_code
_entity_poly.pdbx_strand_id
1 'polypeptide(L)'
;MTFENIPPLLDEALTARGYTALTPVQTAVIAEEAVGRDLVVSAQTGSGKTVAFGLAMAPQILDGGLVSLAREPAALIIAPTRELALQVSRELMWLYAKAGVRIATCVGGMDASKERRTLNQGAQIVVGTPGRLRDHLERGALDLSALKVAILDEADEMLDMGFREELEEILNATPEGRRTLLFSATIPKPIVSLAKRYQHDALRISTVGEDRGHGDISYQVCTVAPPDIENAVVNLLRLHEAETAILFCATRENVRRLHASLTERGFNVVALSGEHS
;
A
#
# COMPACT_ATOMS: atom_id res chain seq x y z
N MET A 1 5.38 20.14 19.28
CA MET A 1 6.27 18.96 19.32
C MET A 1 6.96 18.90 17.98
N THR A 2 8.25 18.76 17.92
CA THR A 2 9.02 18.63 16.68
C THR A 2 9.54 17.21 16.62
N PHE A 3 9.25 16.50 15.53
CA PHE A 3 9.81 15.17 15.30
C PHE A 3 11.21 15.30 14.69
N GLU A 4 12.19 14.61 15.26
CA GLU A 4 13.55 14.61 14.72
C GLU A 4 13.61 13.99 13.33
N ASN A 5 14.51 14.48 12.47
CA ASN A 5 14.73 14.00 11.09
C ASN A 5 13.55 14.14 10.12
N ILE A 6 12.54 14.97 10.45
CA ILE A 6 11.42 15.25 9.55
C ILE A 6 11.50 16.68 9.02
N PRO A 7 11.32 16.92 7.71
CA PRO A 7 11.25 18.28 7.16
C PRO A 7 10.17 19.11 7.86
N PRO A 8 10.43 20.39 8.20
CA PRO A 8 9.52 21.21 9.01
C PRO A 8 8.07 21.27 8.48
N LEU A 9 7.86 21.33 7.16
CA LEU A 9 6.53 21.39 6.56
C LEU A 9 5.75 20.09 6.75
N LEU A 10 6.43 18.94 6.78
CA LEU A 10 5.81 17.64 7.04
C LEU A 10 5.54 17.46 8.54
N ASP A 11 6.45 17.91 9.40
CA ASP A 11 6.26 17.92 10.85
C ASP A 11 5.03 18.75 11.25
N GLU A 12 4.87 19.94 10.66
CA GLU A 12 3.67 20.74 10.83
C GLU A 12 2.39 20.04 10.32
N ALA A 13 2.47 19.29 9.22
CA ALA A 13 1.33 18.54 8.70
C ALA A 13 0.94 17.39 9.64
N LEU A 14 1.90 16.64 10.19
CA LEU A 14 1.68 15.60 11.19
C LEU A 14 1.06 16.16 12.46
N THR A 15 1.60 17.27 12.98
CA THR A 15 1.08 17.95 14.17
C THR A 15 -0.36 18.42 13.95
N ALA A 16 -0.65 19.03 12.81
CA ALA A 16 -2.02 19.47 12.46
C ALA A 16 -3.01 18.29 12.34
N ARG A 17 -2.51 17.08 12.02
CA ARG A 17 -3.31 15.85 11.93
C ARG A 17 -3.45 15.14 13.28
N GLY A 18 -2.86 15.67 14.35
CA GLY A 18 -2.98 15.13 15.71
C GLY A 18 -1.96 14.03 16.03
N TYR A 19 -0.89 13.90 15.27
CA TYR A 19 0.18 12.96 15.60
C TYR A 19 0.90 13.43 16.87
N THR A 20 0.93 12.59 17.89
CA THR A 20 1.67 12.80 19.14
C THR A 20 2.94 11.96 19.21
N ALA A 21 3.00 10.89 18.43
CA ALA A 21 4.17 10.00 18.30
C ALA A 21 4.16 9.36 16.90
N LEU A 22 5.33 8.95 16.43
CA LEU A 22 5.47 8.14 15.23
C LEU A 22 5.26 6.66 15.56
N THR A 23 4.71 5.91 14.61
CA THR A 23 4.64 4.45 14.73
C THR A 23 6.03 3.83 14.58
N PRO A 24 6.25 2.58 15.04
CA PRO A 24 7.55 1.91 14.90
C PRO A 24 8.09 1.90 13.45
N VAL A 25 7.23 1.67 12.45
CA VAL A 25 7.66 1.68 11.05
C VAL A 25 8.03 3.09 10.59
N GLN A 26 7.31 4.12 11.01
CA GLN A 26 7.61 5.52 10.67
C GLN A 26 8.96 5.94 11.25
N THR A 27 9.23 5.60 12.51
CA THR A 27 10.52 5.88 13.15
C THR A 27 11.67 5.16 12.46
N ALA A 28 11.49 3.88 12.14
CA ALA A 28 12.55 3.06 11.55
C ALA A 28 12.97 3.50 10.14
N VAL A 29 12.06 4.00 9.31
CA VAL A 29 12.38 4.41 7.93
C VAL A 29 13.04 5.78 7.80
N ILE A 30 13.02 6.59 8.88
CA ILE A 30 13.69 7.90 8.96
C ILE A 30 14.92 7.87 9.87
N ALA A 31 15.25 6.73 10.44
CA ALA A 31 16.45 6.53 11.23
C ALA A 31 17.72 6.80 10.39
N GLU A 32 18.78 7.23 11.01
CA GLU A 32 20.02 7.64 10.33
C GLU A 32 20.55 6.55 9.39
N GLU A 33 20.51 5.28 9.80
CA GLU A 33 20.94 4.14 9.00
C GLU A 33 20.05 3.87 7.76
N ALA A 34 18.83 4.40 7.72
CA ALA A 34 17.88 4.24 6.61
C ALA A 34 17.97 5.38 5.57
N VAL A 35 18.58 6.51 5.95
CA VAL A 35 18.66 7.69 5.08
C VAL A 35 19.47 7.39 3.81
N GLY A 36 18.85 7.66 2.65
CA GLY A 36 19.49 7.49 1.34
C GLY A 36 19.62 6.04 0.86
N ARG A 37 19.42 5.04 1.73
CA ARG A 37 19.50 3.61 1.35
C ARG A 37 18.19 3.10 0.77
N ASP A 38 18.29 2.05 -0.03
CA ASP A 38 17.15 1.23 -0.40
C ASP A 38 16.62 0.50 0.83
N LEU A 39 15.30 0.30 0.89
CA LEU A 39 14.66 -0.33 2.04
C LEU A 39 13.81 -1.53 1.63
N VAL A 40 13.91 -2.61 2.39
CA VAL A 40 12.92 -3.71 2.40
C VAL A 40 12.23 -3.69 3.75
N VAL A 41 10.97 -3.25 3.76
CA VAL A 41 10.20 -3.03 4.98
C VAL A 41 9.11 -4.07 5.11
N SER A 42 9.20 -4.89 6.16
CA SER A 42 8.14 -5.81 6.55
C SER A 42 7.27 -5.16 7.63
N ALA A 43 6.04 -4.83 7.28
CA ALA A 43 5.10 -4.16 8.20
C ALA A 43 3.65 -4.53 7.85
N GLN A 44 2.82 -4.72 8.88
CA GLN A 44 1.41 -5.07 8.74
C GLN A 44 0.58 -3.94 8.11
N THR A 45 -0.57 -4.29 7.53
CA THR A 45 -1.58 -3.31 7.11
C THR A 45 -2.07 -2.53 8.34
N GLY A 46 -2.29 -1.21 8.18
CA GLY A 46 -2.69 -0.35 9.31
C GLY A 46 -1.54 0.13 10.21
N SER A 47 -0.29 -0.29 10.01
CA SER A 47 0.87 0.18 10.80
C SER A 47 1.32 1.62 10.49
N GLY A 48 0.68 2.31 9.54
CA GLY A 48 1.07 3.65 9.11
C GLY A 48 2.14 3.68 8.01
N LYS A 49 2.23 2.64 7.17
CA LYS A 49 3.18 2.51 6.05
C LYS A 49 3.16 3.71 5.11
N THR A 50 1.97 4.21 4.75
CA THR A 50 1.84 5.31 3.79
C THR A 50 2.55 6.57 4.26
N VAL A 51 2.34 6.95 5.52
CA VAL A 51 3.07 8.06 6.13
C VAL A 51 4.56 7.72 6.24
N ALA A 52 4.92 6.49 6.60
CA ALA A 52 6.31 6.05 6.70
C ALA A 52 7.08 6.27 5.39
N PHE A 53 6.60 5.73 4.27
CA PHE A 53 7.29 5.98 3.01
C PHE A 53 7.15 7.43 2.52
N GLY A 54 6.07 8.12 2.86
CA GLY A 54 5.93 9.55 2.64
C GLY A 54 7.04 10.35 3.32
N LEU A 55 7.40 10.01 4.55
CA LEU A 55 8.52 10.62 5.27
C LEU A 55 9.88 10.19 4.69
N ALA A 56 10.04 8.89 4.39
CA ALA A 56 11.29 8.34 3.89
C ALA A 56 11.71 8.91 2.52
N MET A 57 10.74 9.26 1.64
CA MET A 57 11.01 9.83 0.32
C MET A 57 11.17 11.36 0.33
N ALA A 58 10.87 12.03 1.45
CA ALA A 58 10.87 13.49 1.51
C ALA A 58 12.20 14.14 1.06
N PRO A 59 13.39 13.61 1.40
CA PRO A 59 14.66 14.17 0.92
C PRO A 59 14.83 14.14 -0.60
N GLN A 60 14.17 13.22 -1.31
CA GLN A 60 14.22 13.14 -2.78
C GLN A 60 13.28 14.14 -3.47
N ILE A 61 12.25 14.62 -2.76
CA ILE A 61 11.20 15.52 -3.29
C ILE A 61 11.45 16.96 -2.90
N LEU A 62 11.89 17.18 -1.65
CA LEU A 62 12.10 18.51 -1.05
C LEU A 62 13.59 18.82 -1.03
N ASP A 63 14.01 19.75 -1.87
CA ASP A 63 15.38 20.28 -1.86
C ASP A 63 15.43 21.54 -0.97
N GLY A 64 16.13 21.45 0.17
CA GLY A 64 16.16 22.54 1.15
C GLY A 64 14.79 22.97 1.69
N GLY A 65 13.80 22.04 1.70
CA GLY A 65 12.42 22.27 2.13
C GLY A 65 11.48 22.80 1.04
N LEU A 66 11.99 23.05 -0.18
CA LEU A 66 11.19 23.51 -1.33
C LEU A 66 10.99 22.40 -2.36
N VAL A 67 9.86 22.48 -3.06
CA VAL A 67 9.52 21.54 -4.14
C VAL A 67 10.29 21.90 -5.40
N SER A 68 10.90 20.93 -6.06
CA SER A 68 11.44 21.10 -7.41
C SER A 68 10.29 21.41 -8.38
N LEU A 69 10.49 22.42 -9.22
CA LEU A 69 9.53 22.78 -10.29
C LEU A 69 9.67 21.89 -11.54
N ALA A 70 10.45 20.80 -11.47
CA ALA A 70 10.57 19.85 -12.56
C ALA A 70 9.20 19.31 -12.99
N ARG A 71 9.07 19.05 -14.28
CA ARG A 71 7.83 18.51 -14.86
C ARG A 71 7.73 17.01 -14.65
N GLU A 72 8.88 16.33 -14.69
CA GLU A 72 9.02 14.91 -14.50
C GLU A 72 8.86 14.56 -13.02
N PRO A 73 8.23 13.42 -12.67
CA PRO A 73 8.05 13.01 -11.29
C PRO A 73 9.40 12.65 -10.64
N ALA A 74 9.57 13.11 -9.41
CA ALA A 74 10.68 12.71 -8.56
C ALA A 74 10.41 11.41 -7.80
N ALA A 75 9.13 11.10 -7.53
CA ALA A 75 8.71 9.88 -6.85
C ALA A 75 7.59 9.16 -7.57
N LEU A 76 7.67 7.83 -7.58
CA LEU A 76 6.64 6.92 -8.08
C LEU A 76 6.24 5.95 -6.98
N ILE A 77 4.94 5.83 -6.72
CA ILE A 77 4.38 4.84 -5.81
C ILE A 77 3.49 3.89 -6.61
N ILE A 78 3.77 2.60 -6.50
CA ILE A 78 3.02 1.53 -7.17
C ILE A 78 2.25 0.76 -6.10
N ALA A 79 0.93 0.61 -6.27
CA ALA A 79 0.04 -0.10 -5.38
C ALA A 79 -0.81 -1.13 -6.15
N PRO A 80 -1.16 -2.30 -5.55
CA PRO A 80 -1.83 -3.39 -6.26
C PRO A 80 -3.22 -3.04 -6.78
N THR A 81 -3.97 -2.23 -6.03
CA THR A 81 -5.37 -1.95 -6.33
C THR A 81 -5.65 -0.47 -6.49
N ARG A 82 -6.73 -0.17 -7.20
CA ARG A 82 -7.24 1.21 -7.36
C ARG A 82 -7.53 1.85 -6.00
N GLU A 83 -8.19 1.11 -5.13
CA GLU A 83 -8.63 1.56 -3.81
C GLU A 83 -7.43 1.96 -2.96
N LEU A 84 -6.38 1.13 -2.93
CA LEU A 84 -5.15 1.41 -2.19
C LEU A 84 -4.41 2.62 -2.80
N ALA A 85 -4.25 2.68 -4.12
CA ALA A 85 -3.62 3.82 -4.79
C ALA A 85 -4.34 5.15 -4.49
N LEU A 86 -5.68 5.15 -4.47
CA LEU A 86 -6.48 6.31 -4.11
C LEU A 86 -6.32 6.68 -2.63
N GLN A 87 -6.22 5.69 -1.73
CA GLN A 87 -5.95 5.91 -0.31
C GLN A 87 -4.56 6.52 -0.12
N VAL A 88 -3.53 5.91 -0.72
CA VAL A 88 -2.15 6.41 -0.69
C VAL A 88 -2.09 7.86 -1.20
N SER A 89 -2.73 8.16 -2.32
CA SER A 89 -2.78 9.53 -2.86
C SER A 89 -3.37 10.52 -1.86
N ARG A 90 -4.49 10.18 -1.20
CA ARG A 90 -5.14 11.05 -0.20
C ARG A 90 -4.24 11.28 1.01
N GLU A 91 -3.56 10.24 1.48
CA GLU A 91 -2.61 10.33 2.60
C GLU A 91 -1.43 11.25 2.26
N LEU A 92 -0.85 11.10 1.07
CA LEU A 92 0.26 11.96 0.63
C LEU A 92 -0.18 13.40 0.35
N MET A 93 -1.41 13.62 -0.14
CA MET A 93 -1.95 14.95 -0.40
C MET A 93 -1.98 15.80 0.88
N TRP A 94 -2.46 15.27 2.01
CA TRP A 94 -2.45 16.04 3.26
C TRP A 94 -1.04 16.18 3.84
N LEU A 95 -0.22 15.14 3.75
CA LEU A 95 1.15 15.17 4.30
C LEU A 95 2.01 16.23 3.60
N TYR A 96 1.88 16.35 2.28
CA TYR A 96 2.65 17.29 1.47
C TYR A 96 1.92 18.60 1.12
N ALA A 97 0.71 18.82 1.66
CA ALA A 97 -0.11 19.98 1.33
C ALA A 97 0.62 21.32 1.52
N LYS A 98 1.31 21.49 2.65
CA LYS A 98 2.06 22.71 2.97
C LYS A 98 3.31 22.89 2.10
N ALA A 99 3.87 21.80 1.60
CA ALA A 99 5.04 21.82 0.72
C ALA A 99 4.67 22.16 -0.75
N GLY A 100 3.40 22.24 -1.10
CA GLY A 100 2.95 22.57 -2.45
C GLY A 100 3.24 21.47 -3.50
N VAL A 101 3.45 20.22 -3.06
CA VAL A 101 3.71 19.08 -3.94
C VAL A 101 2.45 18.73 -4.73
N ARG A 102 2.59 18.58 -6.03
CA ARG A 102 1.53 18.08 -6.91
C ARG A 102 1.61 16.57 -7.04
N ILE A 103 0.47 15.90 -6.85
CA ILE A 103 0.34 14.45 -6.91
C ILE A 103 -0.59 14.06 -8.05
N ALA A 104 -0.12 13.22 -8.97
CA ALA A 104 -0.95 12.62 -10.01
C ALA A 104 -1.33 11.19 -9.59
N THR A 105 -2.60 10.84 -9.78
CA THR A 105 -3.10 9.48 -9.51
C THR A 105 -3.49 8.82 -10.82
N CYS A 106 -2.90 7.64 -11.11
CA CYS A 106 -3.05 6.89 -12.36
C CYS A 106 -3.60 5.50 -12.05
N VAL A 107 -4.91 5.30 -12.17
CA VAL A 107 -5.57 4.04 -11.79
C VAL A 107 -6.60 3.59 -12.83
N GLY A 108 -6.75 2.28 -13.02
CA GLY A 108 -7.74 1.73 -13.91
C GLY A 108 -9.17 2.19 -13.59
N GLY A 109 -10.03 2.26 -14.60
CA GLY A 109 -11.42 2.68 -14.43
C GLY A 109 -11.65 4.19 -14.23
N MET A 110 -10.59 5.01 -14.26
CA MET A 110 -10.69 6.47 -14.30
C MET A 110 -10.37 7.02 -15.70
N ASP A 111 -10.72 8.29 -15.95
CA ASP A 111 -10.49 8.95 -17.23
C ASP A 111 -8.99 9.14 -17.52
N ALA A 112 -8.46 8.28 -18.40
CA ALA A 112 -7.06 8.32 -18.83
C ALA A 112 -6.67 9.67 -19.48
N SER A 113 -7.62 10.39 -20.10
CA SER A 113 -7.34 11.69 -20.72
C SER A 113 -7.14 12.77 -19.66
N LYS A 114 -7.88 12.69 -18.54
CA LYS A 114 -7.68 13.57 -17.39
C LYS A 114 -6.34 13.30 -16.72
N GLU A 115 -5.98 12.02 -16.53
CA GLU A 115 -4.69 11.62 -15.97
C GLU A 115 -3.53 12.13 -16.82
N ARG A 116 -3.59 11.95 -18.16
CA ARG A 116 -2.58 12.47 -19.08
C ARG A 116 -2.44 13.99 -18.98
N ARG A 117 -3.54 14.72 -18.87
CA ARG A 117 -3.48 16.18 -18.69
C ARG A 117 -2.77 16.55 -17.38
N THR A 118 -3.05 15.85 -16.29
CA THR A 118 -2.39 16.07 -15.01
C THR A 118 -0.89 15.77 -15.10
N LEU A 119 -0.50 14.64 -15.71
CA LEU A 119 0.90 14.29 -15.95
C LEU A 119 1.61 15.35 -16.80
N ASN A 120 0.97 15.80 -17.87
CA ASN A 120 1.52 16.85 -18.74
C ASN A 120 1.69 18.22 -18.06
N GLN A 121 0.87 18.53 -17.06
CA GLN A 121 1.04 19.73 -16.22
C GLN A 121 2.21 19.60 -15.23
N GLY A 122 2.74 18.39 -15.08
CA GLY A 122 3.80 18.02 -14.16
C GLY A 122 3.29 17.70 -12.75
N ALA A 123 3.82 16.63 -12.18
CA ALA A 123 3.56 16.20 -10.81
C ALA A 123 4.85 15.66 -10.21
N GLN A 124 5.16 16.04 -8.98
CA GLN A 124 6.37 15.59 -8.30
C GLN A 124 6.22 14.15 -7.80
N ILE A 125 4.99 13.74 -7.50
CA ILE A 125 4.66 12.39 -7.06
C ILE A 125 3.62 11.81 -8.00
N VAL A 126 3.85 10.60 -8.47
CA VAL A 126 2.86 9.79 -9.20
C VAL A 126 2.51 8.58 -8.37
N VAL A 127 1.22 8.32 -8.19
CA VAL A 127 0.70 7.12 -7.51
C VAL A 127 -0.17 6.36 -8.49
N GLY A 128 0.01 5.06 -8.64
CA GLY A 128 -0.82 4.31 -9.57
C GLY A 128 -0.77 2.80 -9.41
N THR A 129 -1.62 2.13 -10.21
CA THR A 129 -1.63 0.67 -10.33
C THR A 129 -0.74 0.23 -11.49
N PRO A 130 -0.11 -0.97 -11.42
CA PRO A 130 0.87 -1.42 -12.41
C PRO A 130 0.40 -1.27 -13.86
N GLY A 131 -0.73 -1.85 -14.22
CA GLY A 131 -1.22 -1.82 -15.60
C GLY A 131 -1.53 -0.40 -16.13
N ARG A 132 -2.03 0.53 -15.29
CA ARG A 132 -2.30 1.91 -15.72
C ARG A 132 -1.01 2.73 -15.85
N LEU A 133 -0.05 2.52 -14.97
CA LEU A 133 1.27 3.17 -15.06
C LEU A 133 2.00 2.73 -16.33
N ARG A 134 1.98 1.43 -16.63
CA ARG A 134 2.51 0.86 -17.86
C ARG A 134 1.84 1.48 -19.11
N ASP A 135 0.49 1.56 -19.16
CA ASP A 135 -0.23 2.19 -20.29
C ASP A 135 0.20 3.64 -20.51
N HIS A 136 0.37 4.44 -19.45
CA HIS A 136 0.86 5.80 -19.56
C HIS A 136 2.34 5.88 -19.99
N LEU A 137 3.17 4.95 -19.56
CA LEU A 137 4.57 4.83 -19.94
C LEU A 137 4.69 4.49 -21.43
N GLU A 138 4.01 3.45 -21.90
CA GLU A 138 3.98 3.01 -23.31
C GLU A 138 3.48 4.11 -24.26
N ARG A 139 2.52 4.93 -23.81
CA ARG A 139 1.98 6.06 -24.57
C ARG A 139 2.83 7.34 -24.48
N GLY A 140 3.96 7.30 -23.76
CA GLY A 140 4.82 8.46 -23.56
C GLY A 140 4.18 9.60 -22.75
N ALA A 141 3.11 9.33 -22.00
CA ALA A 141 2.47 10.30 -21.13
C ALA A 141 3.11 10.38 -19.74
N LEU A 142 3.78 9.33 -19.33
CA LEU A 142 4.56 9.23 -18.09
C LEU A 142 6.05 9.11 -18.46
N ASP A 143 6.85 10.09 -18.07
CA ASP A 143 8.30 10.07 -18.21
C ASP A 143 8.94 9.84 -16.84
N LEU A 144 9.67 8.74 -16.70
CA LEU A 144 10.33 8.32 -15.45
C LEU A 144 11.85 8.53 -15.48
N SER A 145 12.39 9.20 -16.52
CA SER A 145 13.83 9.38 -16.73
C SER A 145 14.53 10.19 -15.63
N ALA A 146 13.79 11.02 -14.89
CA ALA A 146 14.31 11.84 -13.79
C ALA A 146 13.87 11.33 -12.41
N LEU A 147 13.34 10.11 -12.32
CA LEU A 147 12.83 9.54 -11.06
C LEU A 147 13.97 9.36 -10.03
N LYS A 148 13.75 9.87 -8.83
CA LYS A 148 14.69 9.76 -7.71
C LYS A 148 14.35 8.64 -6.74
N VAL A 149 13.06 8.30 -6.60
CA VAL A 149 12.62 7.24 -5.70
C VAL A 149 11.42 6.49 -6.26
N ALA A 150 11.49 5.16 -6.21
CA ALA A 150 10.39 4.24 -6.51
C ALA A 150 9.95 3.52 -5.23
N ILE A 151 8.64 3.44 -5.00
CA ILE A 151 8.06 2.77 -3.85
C ILE A 151 7.07 1.72 -4.35
N LEU A 152 7.23 0.48 -3.86
CA LEU A 152 6.31 -0.61 -4.09
C LEU A 152 5.58 -0.88 -2.78
N ASP A 153 4.29 -0.55 -2.73
CA ASP A 153 3.44 -0.82 -1.57
C ASP A 153 2.64 -2.10 -1.79
N GLU A 154 2.60 -2.97 -0.76
CA GLU A 154 2.02 -4.32 -0.83
C GLU A 154 2.56 -5.14 -2.01
N ALA A 155 3.90 -5.19 -2.09
CA ALA A 155 4.60 -5.82 -3.20
C ALA A 155 4.32 -7.32 -3.34
N ASP A 156 4.09 -8.04 -2.23
CA ASP A 156 3.66 -9.43 -2.23
C ASP A 156 2.30 -9.60 -2.92
N GLU A 157 1.34 -8.76 -2.63
CA GLU A 157 0.02 -8.79 -3.26
C GLU A 157 0.12 -8.51 -4.77
N MET A 158 0.95 -7.54 -5.18
CA MET A 158 1.17 -7.28 -6.62
C MET A 158 1.70 -8.50 -7.36
N LEU A 159 2.65 -9.24 -6.77
CA LEU A 159 3.19 -10.45 -7.39
C LEU A 159 2.18 -11.61 -7.40
N ASP A 160 1.38 -11.75 -6.34
CA ASP A 160 0.30 -12.75 -6.26
C ASP A 160 -0.82 -12.48 -7.27
N MET A 161 -1.10 -11.21 -7.57
CA MET A 161 -2.01 -10.79 -8.64
C MET A 161 -1.43 -10.94 -10.05
N GLY A 162 -0.14 -11.30 -10.20
CA GLY A 162 0.51 -11.54 -11.47
C GLY A 162 1.14 -10.32 -12.14
N PHE A 163 1.28 -9.18 -11.47
CA PHE A 163 1.82 -7.92 -12.01
C PHE A 163 3.35 -7.89 -12.14
N ARG A 164 4.01 -9.05 -12.18
CA ARG A 164 5.48 -9.10 -12.29
C ARG A 164 6.00 -8.36 -13.53
N GLU A 165 5.42 -8.63 -14.70
CA GLU A 165 5.90 -8.08 -15.97
C GLU A 165 5.76 -6.56 -15.99
N GLU A 166 4.59 -6.05 -15.59
CA GLU A 166 4.34 -4.61 -15.51
C GLU A 166 5.31 -3.91 -14.54
N LEU A 167 5.57 -4.52 -13.38
CA LEU A 167 6.53 -3.99 -12.41
C LEU A 167 7.94 -3.92 -12.99
N GLU A 168 8.39 -4.99 -13.66
CA GLU A 168 9.70 -5.04 -14.30
C GLU A 168 9.83 -4.01 -15.42
N GLU A 169 8.82 -3.84 -16.28
CA GLU A 169 8.81 -2.81 -17.32
C GLU A 169 8.88 -1.40 -16.74
N ILE A 170 8.07 -1.09 -15.72
CA ILE A 170 8.06 0.21 -15.07
C ILE A 170 9.43 0.50 -14.42
N LEU A 171 9.97 -0.45 -13.66
CA LEU A 171 11.25 -0.27 -12.96
C LEU A 171 12.44 -0.17 -13.92
N ASN A 172 12.41 -0.89 -15.05
CA ASN A 172 13.43 -0.79 -16.09
C ASN A 172 13.43 0.57 -16.82
N ALA A 173 12.30 1.29 -16.82
CA ALA A 173 12.19 2.63 -17.41
C ALA A 173 12.68 3.75 -16.47
N THR A 174 13.14 3.43 -15.28
CA THR A 174 13.63 4.39 -14.29
C THR A 174 15.16 4.38 -14.21
N PRO A 175 15.82 5.48 -13.75
CA PRO A 175 17.27 5.51 -13.58
C PRO A 175 17.78 4.42 -12.63
N GLU A 176 18.94 3.85 -12.92
CA GLU A 176 19.57 2.83 -12.04
C GLU A 176 19.93 3.40 -10.66
N GLY A 177 20.32 4.67 -10.58
CA GLY A 177 20.68 5.33 -9.33
C GLY A 177 19.50 5.81 -8.48
N ARG A 178 18.23 5.49 -8.86
CA ARG A 178 17.09 5.80 -8.00
C ARG A 178 17.14 5.03 -6.71
N ARG A 179 16.58 5.60 -5.66
CA ARG A 179 16.28 4.88 -4.42
C ARG A 179 15.04 3.99 -4.61
N THR A 180 15.07 2.76 -4.10
CA THR A 180 13.94 1.84 -4.20
C THR A 180 13.48 1.39 -2.81
N LEU A 181 12.22 1.66 -2.46
CA LEU A 181 11.60 1.28 -1.19
C LEU A 181 10.55 0.21 -1.43
N LEU A 182 10.70 -0.93 -0.80
CA LEU A 182 9.80 -2.07 -0.93
C LEU A 182 9.09 -2.31 0.39
N PHE A 183 7.77 -2.14 0.40
CA PHE A 183 6.89 -2.39 1.53
C PHE A 183 6.03 -3.62 1.25
N SER A 184 6.02 -4.54 2.21
CA SER A 184 5.31 -5.82 2.04
C SER A 184 4.90 -6.38 3.40
N ALA A 185 3.79 -7.07 3.49
CA ALA A 185 3.42 -7.78 4.71
C ALA A 185 4.28 -9.03 4.90
N THR A 186 4.64 -9.69 3.78
CA THR A 186 5.46 -10.90 3.75
C THR A 186 6.65 -10.73 2.82
N ILE A 187 7.72 -11.50 3.06
CA ILE A 187 8.95 -11.47 2.23
C ILE A 187 9.23 -12.87 1.65
N PRO A 188 8.36 -13.38 0.76
CA PRO A 188 8.56 -14.65 0.08
C PRO A 188 9.69 -14.56 -0.96
N LYS A 189 10.14 -15.72 -1.49
CA LYS A 189 11.22 -15.78 -2.48
C LYS A 189 11.05 -14.83 -3.69
N PRO A 190 9.84 -14.66 -4.27
CA PRO A 190 9.65 -13.71 -5.38
C PRO A 190 9.99 -12.27 -5.01
N ILE A 191 9.65 -11.83 -3.79
CA ILE A 191 9.99 -10.50 -3.27
C ILE A 191 11.49 -10.36 -3.08
N VAL A 192 12.17 -11.38 -2.53
CA VAL A 192 13.63 -11.38 -2.41
C VAL A 192 14.30 -11.26 -3.78
N SER A 193 13.77 -11.93 -4.81
CA SER A 193 14.30 -11.87 -6.16
C SER A 193 14.12 -10.48 -6.78
N LEU A 194 12.95 -9.85 -6.57
CA LEU A 194 12.67 -8.49 -7.03
C LEU A 194 13.60 -7.48 -6.34
N ALA A 195 13.77 -7.59 -5.01
CA ALA A 195 14.68 -6.76 -4.24
C ALA A 195 16.12 -6.88 -4.75
N LYS A 196 16.63 -8.10 -4.94
CA LYS A 196 18.00 -8.33 -5.47
C LYS A 196 18.23 -7.73 -6.85
N ARG A 197 17.19 -7.64 -7.68
CA ARG A 197 17.31 -7.10 -9.04
C ARG A 197 17.28 -5.58 -9.09
N TYR A 198 16.48 -4.95 -8.24
CA TYR A 198 16.17 -3.52 -8.35
C TYR A 198 16.64 -2.67 -7.17
N GLN A 199 17.29 -3.27 -6.18
CA GLN A 199 17.80 -2.59 -5.00
C GLN A 199 19.30 -2.81 -4.84
N HIS A 200 19.99 -1.82 -4.26
CA HIS A 200 21.41 -1.85 -3.95
C HIS A 200 21.60 -1.65 -2.45
N ASP A 201 22.31 -2.58 -1.80
CA ASP A 201 22.61 -2.56 -0.35
C ASP A 201 21.38 -2.17 0.51
N ALA A 202 20.25 -2.80 0.25
CA ALA A 202 19.00 -2.48 0.91
C ALA A 202 19.05 -2.78 2.41
N LEU A 203 18.65 -1.81 3.23
CA LEU A 203 18.41 -2.03 4.66
C LEU A 203 17.09 -2.80 4.84
N ARG A 204 17.14 -3.90 5.58
CA ARG A 204 15.95 -4.66 5.93
C ARG A 204 15.41 -4.21 7.27
N ILE A 205 14.17 -3.72 7.27
CA ILE A 205 13.44 -3.28 8.45
C ILE A 205 12.27 -4.24 8.67
N SER A 206 12.15 -4.79 9.88
CA SER A 206 10.99 -5.62 10.26
C SER A 206 10.38 -5.00 11.52
N THR A 207 9.13 -4.58 11.39
CA THR A 207 8.31 -4.10 12.52
C THR A 207 7.17 -5.06 12.83
N VAL A 208 7.15 -6.22 12.18
CA VAL A 208 6.28 -7.33 12.53
C VAL A 208 6.88 -8.01 13.75
N GLY A 209 6.23 -7.88 14.90
CA GLY A 209 6.60 -8.62 16.12
C GLY A 209 6.53 -10.14 15.90
N GLU A 210 7.15 -10.92 16.78
CA GLU A 210 7.06 -12.39 16.76
C GLU A 210 5.63 -12.89 16.97
N ASP A 211 4.75 -12.08 17.56
CA ASP A 211 3.32 -12.32 17.66
C ASP A 211 2.64 -12.19 16.30
N ARG A 212 2.24 -13.33 15.75
CA ARG A 212 1.61 -13.49 14.44
C ARG A 212 0.18 -12.93 14.33
N GLY A 213 -0.26 -12.07 15.24
CA GLY A 213 -1.61 -11.53 15.32
C GLY A 213 -1.65 -10.00 15.34
N HIS A 214 -2.76 -9.41 14.92
CA HIS A 214 -3.06 -8.00 15.11
C HIS A 214 -3.36 -7.78 16.60
N GLY A 215 -2.72 -6.82 17.26
CA GLY A 215 -2.87 -6.58 18.70
C GLY A 215 -4.32 -6.29 19.15
N ASP A 216 -5.15 -5.78 18.23
CA ASP A 216 -6.55 -5.46 18.47
C ASP A 216 -7.52 -6.59 18.11
N ILE A 217 -7.01 -7.76 17.66
CA ILE A 217 -7.83 -8.91 17.26
C ILE A 217 -7.56 -10.08 18.17
N SER A 218 -8.62 -10.62 18.81
CA SER A 218 -8.55 -11.89 19.54
C SER A 218 -8.76 -13.06 18.59
N TYR A 219 -7.80 -13.97 18.56
CA TYR A 219 -7.84 -15.15 17.69
C TYR A 219 -8.31 -16.37 18.47
N GLN A 220 -9.29 -17.09 17.92
CA GLN A 220 -9.78 -18.36 18.47
C GLN A 220 -9.76 -19.43 17.37
N VAL A 221 -9.39 -20.65 17.72
CA VAL A 221 -9.40 -21.81 16.84
C VAL A 221 -10.37 -22.85 17.37
N CYS A 222 -11.35 -23.21 16.56
CA CYS A 222 -12.30 -24.28 16.87
C CYS A 222 -12.06 -25.46 15.92
N THR A 223 -11.81 -26.65 16.49
CA THR A 223 -11.71 -27.89 15.71
C THR A 223 -13.09 -28.55 15.63
N VAL A 224 -13.59 -28.77 14.43
CA VAL A 224 -14.89 -29.38 14.18
C VAL A 224 -14.78 -30.42 13.10
N ALA A 225 -15.63 -31.45 13.13
CA ALA A 225 -15.74 -32.41 12.03
C ALA A 225 -16.34 -31.73 10.79
N PRO A 226 -15.93 -32.11 9.55
CA PRO A 226 -16.43 -31.47 8.35
C PRO A 226 -17.95 -31.38 8.21
N PRO A 227 -18.77 -32.38 8.63
CA PRO A 227 -20.21 -32.27 8.58
C PRO A 227 -20.81 -31.23 9.54
N ASP A 228 -20.08 -30.86 10.61
CA ASP A 228 -20.57 -30.00 11.67
C ASP A 228 -20.18 -28.54 11.48
N ILE A 229 -19.44 -28.19 10.44
CA ILE A 229 -18.94 -26.81 10.20
C ILE A 229 -20.08 -25.79 10.22
N GLU A 230 -21.19 -26.05 9.51
CA GLU A 230 -22.33 -25.11 9.46
C GLU A 230 -22.99 -24.94 10.82
N ASN A 231 -23.13 -26.02 11.60
CA ASN A 231 -23.67 -25.97 12.95
C ASN A 231 -22.73 -25.20 13.89
N ALA A 232 -21.43 -25.39 13.76
CA ALA A 232 -20.44 -24.65 14.52
C ALA A 232 -20.49 -23.14 14.24
N VAL A 233 -20.61 -22.74 12.95
CA VAL A 233 -20.79 -21.33 12.56
C VAL A 233 -22.05 -20.75 13.19
N VAL A 234 -23.17 -21.44 13.11
CA VAL A 234 -24.44 -21.00 13.71
C VAL A 234 -24.33 -20.82 15.23
N ASN A 235 -23.68 -21.80 15.90
CA ASN A 235 -23.47 -21.74 17.34
C ASN A 235 -22.57 -20.58 17.76
N LEU A 236 -21.49 -20.32 16.99
CA LEU A 236 -20.59 -19.18 17.24
C LEU A 236 -21.33 -17.85 17.05
N LEU A 237 -22.10 -17.70 15.98
CA LEU A 237 -22.89 -16.47 15.73
C LEU A 237 -23.88 -16.20 16.86
N ARG A 238 -24.55 -17.25 17.37
CA ARG A 238 -25.47 -17.14 18.48
C ARG A 238 -24.79 -16.90 19.83
N LEU A 239 -23.62 -17.52 20.05
CA LEU A 239 -22.85 -17.37 21.27
C LEU A 239 -22.31 -15.95 21.46
N HIS A 240 -21.82 -15.35 20.37
CA HIS A 240 -21.20 -14.03 20.43
C HIS A 240 -22.18 -12.88 20.26
N GLU A 241 -23.40 -13.13 19.76
CA GLU A 241 -24.45 -12.12 19.53
C GLU A 241 -23.93 -10.85 18.85
N ALA A 242 -22.94 -10.99 17.94
CA ALA A 242 -22.28 -9.87 17.29
C ALA A 242 -23.27 -9.13 16.36
N GLU A 243 -23.27 -7.81 16.42
CA GLU A 243 -24.11 -6.97 15.54
C GLU A 243 -23.77 -7.18 14.06
N THR A 244 -22.51 -7.46 13.76
CA THR A 244 -22.02 -7.71 12.40
C THR A 244 -20.94 -8.79 12.43
N ALA A 245 -20.99 -9.73 11.48
CA ALA A 245 -20.00 -10.77 11.28
C ALA A 245 -19.65 -10.92 9.80
N ILE A 246 -18.38 -11.18 9.51
CA ILE A 246 -17.90 -11.53 8.15
C ILE A 246 -17.42 -12.97 8.17
N LEU A 247 -17.95 -13.80 7.27
CA LEU A 247 -17.65 -15.21 7.13
C LEU A 247 -16.92 -15.45 5.81
N PHE A 248 -15.63 -15.76 5.90
CA PHE A 248 -14.82 -16.09 4.71
C PHE A 248 -14.94 -17.57 4.38
N CYS A 249 -15.25 -17.88 3.12
CA CYS A 249 -15.37 -19.23 2.61
C CYS A 249 -14.32 -19.50 1.53
N ALA A 250 -13.81 -20.74 1.47
CA ALA A 250 -12.78 -21.12 0.51
C ALA A 250 -13.25 -21.17 -0.95
N THR A 251 -14.55 -21.42 -1.19
CA THR A 251 -15.11 -21.54 -2.54
C THR A 251 -16.45 -20.81 -2.67
N ARG A 252 -16.82 -20.44 -3.91
CA ARG A 252 -18.13 -19.85 -4.22
C ARG A 252 -19.27 -20.77 -3.81
N GLU A 253 -19.12 -22.09 -3.99
CA GLU A 253 -20.11 -23.07 -3.59
C GLU A 253 -20.34 -23.07 -2.08
N ASN A 254 -19.26 -22.98 -1.29
CA ASN A 254 -19.38 -22.85 0.16
C ASN A 254 -20.08 -21.55 0.58
N VAL A 255 -19.86 -20.44 -0.15
CA VAL A 255 -20.60 -19.18 0.08
C VAL A 255 -22.10 -19.37 -0.15
N ARG A 256 -22.50 -19.97 -1.28
CA ARG A 256 -23.92 -20.21 -1.61
C ARG A 256 -24.59 -21.10 -0.55
N ARG A 257 -23.93 -22.22 -0.22
CA ARG A 257 -24.43 -23.18 0.75
C ARG A 257 -24.58 -22.56 2.14
N LEU A 258 -23.58 -21.87 2.63
CA LEU A 258 -23.62 -21.20 3.93
C LEU A 258 -24.66 -20.10 3.96
N HIS A 259 -24.77 -19.28 2.89
CA HIS A 259 -25.82 -18.26 2.76
C HIS A 259 -27.22 -18.85 2.86
N ALA A 260 -27.52 -19.93 2.11
CA ALA A 260 -28.82 -20.61 2.17
C ALA A 260 -29.11 -21.14 3.59
N SER A 261 -28.15 -21.84 4.18
CA SER A 261 -28.28 -22.42 5.52
C SER A 261 -28.53 -21.37 6.61
N LEU A 262 -27.83 -20.23 6.56
CA LEU A 262 -28.02 -19.15 7.54
C LEU A 262 -29.36 -18.42 7.32
N THR A 263 -29.78 -18.20 6.07
CA THR A 263 -31.07 -17.62 5.72
C THR A 263 -32.23 -18.47 6.23
N GLU A 264 -32.20 -19.77 6.03
CA GLU A 264 -33.19 -20.73 6.57
C GLU A 264 -33.31 -20.67 8.10
N ARG A 265 -32.19 -20.39 8.78
CA ARG A 265 -32.13 -20.31 10.24
C ARG A 265 -32.48 -18.91 10.79
N GLY A 266 -32.91 -17.98 9.91
CA GLY A 266 -33.41 -16.67 10.28
C GLY A 266 -32.34 -15.59 10.48
N PHE A 267 -31.10 -15.81 10.02
CA PHE A 267 -30.08 -14.77 10.02
C PHE A 267 -30.30 -13.81 8.84
N ASN A 268 -30.03 -12.53 9.06
CA ASN A 268 -29.97 -11.54 7.99
C ASN A 268 -28.59 -11.60 7.32
N VAL A 269 -28.49 -12.17 6.13
CA VAL A 269 -27.23 -12.52 5.48
C VAL A 269 -27.17 -11.95 4.08
N VAL A 270 -26.00 -11.45 3.69
CA VAL A 270 -25.66 -11.04 2.32
C VAL A 270 -24.49 -11.89 1.83
N ALA A 271 -24.59 -12.44 0.63
CA ALA A 271 -23.50 -13.16 -0.01
C ALA A 271 -22.70 -12.25 -0.93
N LEU A 272 -21.38 -12.29 -0.82
CA LEU A 272 -20.44 -11.60 -1.72
C LEU A 272 -19.56 -12.64 -2.40
N SER A 273 -19.58 -12.68 -3.71
CA SER A 273 -18.71 -13.54 -4.53
C SER A 273 -18.43 -12.87 -5.87
N GLY A 274 -17.41 -13.34 -6.60
CA GLY A 274 -17.08 -12.80 -7.92
C GLY A 274 -18.13 -13.02 -9.02
N GLU A 275 -19.31 -13.56 -8.69
CA GLU A 275 -20.47 -13.67 -9.59
C GLU A 275 -21.46 -12.50 -9.43
N HIS A 276 -21.30 -11.71 -8.39
CA HIS A 276 -22.10 -10.51 -8.14
C HIS A 276 -21.26 -9.28 -8.49
N SER A 277 -21.46 -8.77 -9.70
CA SER A 277 -20.89 -7.50 -10.19
C SER A 277 -21.78 -6.32 -9.77
#